data_fbfbb1d287f4d1c61723af4498cf0651
#
_entry.id   fbfbb1d287f4d1c61723af4498cf0651
#
_cell.length_a   1.000
_cell.length_b   1.000
_cell.length_c   1.000
_cell.angle_alpha   90.00
_cell.angle_beta   90.00
_cell.angle_gamma   90.00
#
_symmetry.space_group_name_H-M   'P 1'
#
loop_
_entity.id
_entity.type
_entity.pdbx_description
1 polymer ?
#
loop_
_entity_poly.entity_id
_entity_poly.type
_entity_poly.pdbx_seq_one_letter_code
_entity_poly.pdbx_strand_id
1 'polypeptide(L)'
;MKRLTVHLIPHTHWDREWYLTSAGFTVRLADALDRVLALLERDPSLRFHLDGQAVLVEDYLAVRPDARPRLEALARTGRLAIGPWYVLADELIPGGESLIRNLLIGRRVAGAAGGRCLTLYCPDAFGHPGIGPDLAAEFGLTAAVVWRGVGAAAGHRDRFRWTGRGKTSLVVLHLPPAGYEIGIGLVDDPADLATAWGRLRSEFAERATTDHVAVFIGADHHEPSDRLIGLPDRLAAIDARSSFRFSTLDE
;
A
#
# COMPACT_ATOMS: atom_id res chain seq x y z
N MET A 1 -28.03 5.72 3.81
CA MET A 1 -26.60 5.31 3.89
C MET A 1 -25.73 6.54 3.69
N LYS A 2 -24.62 6.64 4.43
CA LYS A 2 -23.64 7.74 4.35
C LYS A 2 -22.98 7.77 2.95
N ARG A 3 -22.75 8.97 2.41
CA ARG A 3 -21.93 9.17 1.20
C ARG A 3 -20.47 8.87 1.56
N LEU A 4 -19.76 8.17 0.69
CA LEU A 4 -18.34 7.86 0.90
C LEU A 4 -17.49 8.43 -0.23
N THR A 5 -16.28 8.84 0.11
CA THR A 5 -15.18 9.06 -0.82
C THR A 5 -14.25 7.85 -0.68
N VAL A 6 -14.19 7.03 -1.72
CA VAL A 6 -13.48 5.76 -1.72
C VAL A 6 -12.15 5.92 -2.46
N HIS A 7 -11.08 5.76 -1.71
CA HIS A 7 -9.70 5.73 -2.22
C HIS A 7 -9.34 4.29 -2.56
N LEU A 8 -9.25 3.98 -3.83
CA LEU A 8 -8.82 2.67 -4.33
C LEU A 8 -7.29 2.68 -4.37
N ILE A 9 -6.65 1.77 -3.63
CA ILE A 9 -5.20 1.64 -3.49
C ILE A 9 -4.74 0.32 -4.12
N PRO A 10 -4.50 0.29 -5.44
CA PRO A 10 -3.89 -0.88 -6.07
C PRO A 10 -2.47 -1.08 -5.56
N HIS A 11 -2.16 -2.30 -5.16
CA HIS A 11 -0.87 -2.65 -4.59
C HIS A 11 -0.55 -4.13 -4.79
N THR A 12 0.62 -4.55 -4.35
CA THR A 12 0.99 -5.93 -4.05
C THR A 12 1.59 -5.97 -2.66
N HIS A 13 1.55 -7.11 -1.97
CA HIS A 13 2.47 -7.41 -0.88
C HIS A 13 3.54 -8.36 -1.40
N TRP A 14 4.82 -8.11 -1.06
CA TRP A 14 5.90 -8.84 -1.70
C TRP A 14 6.98 -9.26 -0.71
N ASP A 15 6.92 -10.53 -0.27
CA ASP A 15 8.04 -11.15 0.40
C ASP A 15 9.15 -11.45 -0.61
N ARG A 16 10.38 -11.05 -0.29
CA ARG A 16 11.54 -11.35 -1.15
C ARG A 16 11.99 -12.79 -1.05
N GLU A 17 11.64 -13.47 0.02
CA GLU A 17 11.94 -14.87 0.29
C GLU A 17 10.90 -15.42 1.27
N TRP A 18 10.20 -16.48 0.90
CA TRP A 18 9.20 -17.15 1.73
C TRP A 18 9.04 -18.62 1.31
N TYR A 19 8.02 -18.99 0.52
CA TYR A 19 7.85 -20.35 -0.02
C TYR A 19 8.66 -20.59 -1.31
N LEU A 20 9.27 -19.59 -1.89
CA LEU A 20 10.26 -19.67 -2.96
C LEU A 20 11.55 -18.99 -2.49
N THR A 21 12.64 -19.27 -3.16
CA THR A 21 13.89 -18.53 -2.97
C THR A 21 13.78 -17.11 -3.49
N SER A 22 14.65 -16.22 -3.02
CA SER A 22 14.75 -14.84 -3.51
C SER A 22 14.86 -14.76 -5.04
N ALA A 23 15.63 -15.64 -5.67
CA ALA A 23 15.73 -15.69 -7.14
C ALA A 23 14.40 -16.04 -7.82
N GLY A 24 13.65 -17.00 -7.24
CA GLY A 24 12.32 -17.37 -7.73
C GLY A 24 11.32 -16.21 -7.64
N PHE A 25 11.32 -15.49 -6.51
CA PHE A 25 10.49 -14.31 -6.35
C PHE A 25 10.91 -13.15 -7.27
N THR A 26 12.20 -12.97 -7.53
CA THR A 26 12.70 -11.93 -8.45
C THR A 26 12.18 -12.15 -9.87
N VAL A 27 12.11 -13.38 -10.36
CA VAL A 27 11.55 -13.69 -11.68
C VAL A 27 10.07 -13.30 -11.73
N ARG A 28 9.27 -13.71 -10.73
CA ARG A 28 7.86 -13.35 -10.65
C ARG A 28 7.64 -11.84 -10.51
N LEU A 29 8.50 -11.18 -9.74
CA LEU A 29 8.46 -9.72 -9.57
C LEU A 29 8.66 -9.00 -10.91
N ALA A 30 9.59 -9.49 -11.73
CA ALA A 30 9.84 -8.88 -13.03
C ALA A 30 8.59 -8.89 -13.92
N ASP A 31 7.90 -10.02 -14.00
CA ASP A 31 6.67 -10.13 -14.78
C ASP A 31 5.52 -9.29 -14.19
N ALA A 32 5.37 -9.30 -12.86
CA ALA A 32 4.37 -8.48 -12.18
C ALA A 32 4.60 -6.98 -12.40
N LEU A 33 5.85 -6.50 -12.31
CA LEU A 33 6.17 -5.09 -12.53
C LEU A 33 6.10 -4.68 -14.01
N ASP A 34 6.45 -5.56 -14.94
CA ASP A 34 6.21 -5.31 -16.38
C ASP A 34 4.71 -5.03 -16.61
N ARG A 35 3.83 -5.78 -15.95
CA ARG A 35 2.38 -5.59 -16.01
C ARG A 35 1.91 -4.31 -15.31
N VAL A 36 2.45 -4.00 -14.12
CA VAL A 36 2.17 -2.74 -13.40
C VAL A 36 2.46 -1.55 -14.29
N LEU A 37 3.67 -1.49 -14.88
CA LEU A 37 4.07 -0.38 -15.75
C LEU A 37 3.16 -0.26 -16.96
N ALA A 38 2.80 -1.38 -17.60
CA ALA A 38 1.91 -1.39 -18.75
C ALA A 38 0.49 -0.88 -18.38
N LEU A 39 -0.04 -1.26 -17.24
CA LEU A 39 -1.35 -0.79 -16.77
C LEU A 39 -1.33 0.70 -16.45
N LEU A 40 -0.29 1.17 -15.77
CA LEU A 40 -0.11 2.58 -15.47
C LEU A 40 -0.01 3.43 -16.76
N GLU A 41 0.64 2.94 -17.79
CA GLU A 41 0.74 3.64 -19.08
C GLU A 41 -0.59 3.70 -19.84
N ARG A 42 -1.42 2.65 -19.71
CA ARG A 42 -2.74 2.56 -20.38
C ARG A 42 -3.82 3.40 -19.70
N ASP A 43 -3.77 3.57 -18.38
CA ASP A 43 -4.74 4.35 -17.61
C ASP A 43 -4.05 5.46 -16.81
N PRO A 44 -4.13 6.73 -17.27
CA PRO A 44 -3.53 7.87 -16.57
C PRO A 44 -4.10 8.12 -15.16
N SER A 45 -5.30 7.65 -14.86
CA SER A 45 -5.91 7.78 -13.53
C SER A 45 -5.37 6.77 -12.53
N LEU A 46 -4.82 5.64 -13.00
CA LEU A 46 -4.33 4.56 -12.16
C LEU A 46 -3.13 4.99 -11.34
N ARG A 47 -3.11 4.56 -10.10
CA ARG A 47 -2.00 4.64 -9.15
C ARG A 47 -1.66 3.24 -8.70
N PHE A 48 -0.40 3.00 -8.35
CA PHE A 48 0.03 1.71 -7.79
C PHE A 48 1.00 1.93 -6.63
N HIS A 49 0.79 1.21 -5.55
CA HIS A 49 1.65 1.24 -4.36
C HIS A 49 2.55 0.00 -4.35
N LEU A 50 3.86 0.23 -4.43
CA LEU A 50 4.86 -0.82 -4.47
C LEU A 50 5.24 -1.25 -3.04
N ASP A 51 4.28 -1.80 -2.33
CA ASP A 51 4.39 -2.43 -1.00
C ASP A 51 5.20 -1.66 0.06
N GLY A 52 5.39 -0.36 -0.11
CA GLY A 52 6.25 0.40 0.81
C GLY A 52 7.74 0.02 0.76
N GLN A 53 8.19 -0.79 -0.20
CA GLN A 53 9.54 -1.33 -0.32
C GLN A 53 10.28 -0.79 -1.54
N ALA A 54 11.43 -0.15 -1.32
CA ALA A 54 12.24 0.37 -2.41
C ALA A 54 13.16 -0.70 -3.04
N VAL A 55 13.49 -1.77 -2.32
CA VAL A 55 14.33 -2.87 -2.81
C VAL A 55 13.72 -3.56 -4.04
N LEU A 56 12.40 -3.58 -4.17
CA LEU A 56 11.73 -4.17 -5.32
C LEU A 56 12.09 -3.46 -6.63
N VAL A 57 12.43 -2.17 -6.57
CA VAL A 57 12.94 -1.42 -7.72
C VAL A 57 14.33 -1.90 -8.12
N GLU A 58 15.21 -2.14 -7.14
CA GLU A 58 16.56 -2.65 -7.42
C GLU A 58 16.51 -4.07 -7.99
N ASP A 59 15.72 -4.96 -7.36
CA ASP A 59 15.53 -6.34 -7.82
C ASP A 59 14.96 -6.38 -9.26
N TYR A 60 13.96 -5.55 -9.55
CA TYR A 60 13.37 -5.46 -10.89
C TYR A 60 14.38 -4.94 -11.92
N LEU A 61 15.06 -3.84 -11.63
CA LEU A 61 16.00 -3.22 -12.56
C LEU A 61 17.29 -4.02 -12.77
N ALA A 62 17.61 -4.95 -11.86
CA ALA A 62 18.69 -5.92 -12.07
C ALA A 62 18.34 -6.92 -13.20
N VAL A 63 17.05 -7.21 -13.38
CA VAL A 63 16.55 -8.16 -14.42
C VAL A 63 16.04 -7.41 -15.67
N ARG A 64 15.52 -6.20 -15.51
CA ARG A 64 14.93 -5.35 -16.57
C ARG A 64 15.58 -3.95 -16.60
N PRO A 65 16.88 -3.84 -16.87
CA PRO A 65 17.57 -2.54 -16.82
C PRO A 65 16.97 -1.50 -17.77
N ASP A 66 16.45 -1.95 -18.91
CA ASP A 66 15.86 -1.07 -19.94
C ASP A 66 14.51 -0.47 -19.50
N ALA A 67 13.87 -1.00 -18.48
CA ALA A 67 12.62 -0.48 -17.93
C ALA A 67 12.82 0.79 -17.06
N ARG A 68 14.06 1.12 -16.70
CA ARG A 68 14.38 2.25 -15.81
C ARG A 68 13.71 3.57 -16.22
N PRO A 69 13.79 4.06 -17.46
CA PRO A 69 13.17 5.34 -17.83
C PRO A 69 11.65 5.35 -17.63
N ARG A 70 10.99 4.24 -17.93
CA ARG A 70 9.53 4.07 -17.75
C ARG A 70 9.15 4.12 -16.27
N LEU A 71 9.82 3.33 -15.47
CA LEU A 71 9.60 3.27 -14.01
C LEU A 71 9.79 4.64 -13.37
N GLU A 72 10.91 5.30 -13.65
CA GLU A 72 11.22 6.61 -13.11
C GLU A 72 10.22 7.70 -13.56
N ALA A 73 9.73 7.66 -14.79
CA ALA A 73 8.71 8.59 -15.26
C ALA A 73 7.41 8.44 -14.45
N LEU A 74 6.98 7.22 -14.20
CA LEU A 74 5.77 6.92 -13.41
C LEU A 74 5.96 7.28 -11.92
N ALA A 75 7.14 7.02 -11.36
CA ALA A 75 7.46 7.39 -9.98
C ALA A 75 7.48 8.91 -9.79
N ARG A 76 8.12 9.68 -10.70
CA ARG A 76 8.17 11.15 -10.63
C ARG A 76 6.78 11.81 -10.72
N THR A 77 5.84 11.19 -11.40
CA THR A 77 4.46 11.69 -11.48
C THR A 77 3.61 11.28 -10.27
N GLY A 78 4.18 10.54 -9.31
CA GLY A 78 3.48 10.01 -8.14
C GLY A 78 2.51 8.87 -8.46
N ARG A 79 2.55 8.33 -9.69
CA ARG A 79 1.65 7.25 -10.09
C ARG A 79 2.14 5.87 -9.66
N LEU A 80 3.45 5.71 -9.43
CA LEU A 80 4.06 4.57 -8.79
C LEU A 80 4.67 5.02 -7.46
N ALA A 81 4.04 4.67 -6.35
CA ALA A 81 4.51 4.99 -5.01
C ALA A 81 5.57 3.97 -4.55
N ILE A 82 6.74 4.46 -4.11
CA ILE A 82 7.91 3.65 -3.74
C ILE A 82 8.37 4.06 -2.34
N GLY A 83 8.66 3.08 -1.48
CA GLY A 83 9.14 3.30 -0.12
C GLY A 83 7.97 3.54 0.87
N PRO A 84 8.26 3.92 2.14
CA PRO A 84 9.49 4.56 2.64
C PRO A 84 10.61 3.58 3.02
N TRP A 85 10.30 2.31 3.25
CA TRP A 85 11.28 1.30 3.64
C TRP A 85 12.19 0.90 2.47
N TYR A 86 13.38 0.40 2.81
CA TYR A 86 14.15 -0.39 1.85
C TYR A 86 13.52 -1.75 1.66
N VAL A 87 13.29 -2.47 2.76
CA VAL A 87 12.57 -3.74 2.83
C VAL A 87 11.63 -3.73 4.04
N LEU A 88 10.43 -4.28 3.92
CA LEU A 88 9.54 -4.44 5.06
C LEU A 88 10.18 -5.34 6.11
N ALA A 89 9.95 -5.00 7.37
CA ALA A 89 10.49 -5.73 8.52
C ALA A 89 9.37 -6.04 9.51
N ASP A 90 9.46 -7.18 10.18
CA ASP A 90 8.72 -7.39 11.41
C ASP A 90 9.39 -6.57 12.51
N GLU A 91 8.84 -5.39 12.77
CA GLU A 91 9.49 -4.25 13.44
C GLU A 91 10.00 -4.55 14.86
N LEU A 92 9.51 -5.63 15.49
CA LEU A 92 9.95 -6.05 16.82
C LEU A 92 11.19 -6.96 16.81
N ILE A 93 11.61 -7.45 15.64
CA ILE A 93 12.76 -8.36 15.50
C ILE A 93 14.07 -7.61 15.28
N PRO A 94 14.20 -6.68 14.30
CA PRO A 94 15.45 -5.97 14.07
C PRO A 94 15.74 -4.93 15.15
N GLY A 95 17.01 -4.65 15.39
CA GLY A 95 17.42 -3.57 16.29
C GLY A 95 17.08 -2.19 15.73
N GLY A 96 16.99 -1.19 16.62
CA GLY A 96 16.63 0.19 16.25
C GLY A 96 17.53 0.81 15.18
N GLU A 97 18.84 0.57 15.23
CA GLU A 97 19.79 1.02 14.19
C GLU A 97 19.47 0.41 12.82
N SER A 98 19.02 -0.85 12.78
CA SER A 98 18.62 -1.51 11.54
C SER A 98 17.36 -0.88 10.94
N LEU A 99 16.38 -0.48 11.77
CA LEU A 99 15.19 0.23 11.32
C LEU A 99 15.52 1.62 10.74
N ILE A 100 16.42 2.35 11.41
CA ILE A 100 16.90 3.65 10.92
C ILE A 100 17.58 3.50 9.57
N ARG A 101 18.52 2.57 9.43
CA ARG A 101 19.23 2.31 8.17
C ARG A 101 18.30 1.85 7.07
N ASN A 102 17.32 1.03 7.39
CA ASN A 102 16.30 0.57 6.46
C ASN A 102 15.55 1.77 5.84
N LEU A 103 15.07 2.71 6.66
CA LEU A 103 14.42 3.94 6.17
C LEU A 103 15.37 4.85 5.39
N LEU A 104 16.63 5.02 5.86
CA LEU A 104 17.63 5.83 5.14
C LEU A 104 17.92 5.29 3.74
N ILE A 105 18.12 3.97 3.63
CA ILE A 105 18.40 3.32 2.35
C ILE A 105 17.14 3.37 1.47
N GLY A 106 15.97 3.05 2.03
CA GLY A 106 14.70 3.10 1.30
C GLY A 106 14.42 4.45 0.68
N ARG A 107 14.57 5.54 1.45
CA ARG A 107 14.43 6.90 0.92
C ARG A 107 15.43 7.24 -0.18
N ARG A 108 16.69 6.80 -0.03
CA ARG A 108 17.72 7.01 -1.05
C ARG A 108 17.37 6.30 -2.34
N VAL A 109 16.97 5.02 -2.29
CA VAL A 109 16.63 4.21 -3.45
C VAL A 109 15.35 4.73 -4.10
N ALA A 110 14.29 4.99 -3.33
CA ALA A 110 13.06 5.58 -3.83
C ALA A 110 13.30 6.94 -4.50
N GLY A 111 14.07 7.83 -3.86
CA GLY A 111 14.42 9.15 -4.39
C GLY A 111 15.25 9.07 -5.68
N ALA A 112 16.19 8.12 -5.80
CA ALA A 112 16.95 7.89 -7.02
C ALA A 112 16.05 7.43 -8.18
N ALA A 113 14.97 6.69 -7.89
CA ALA A 113 13.95 6.33 -8.87
C ALA A 113 12.92 7.44 -9.13
N GLY A 114 13.01 8.59 -8.42
CA GLY A 114 12.06 9.70 -8.55
C GLY A 114 10.79 9.52 -7.71
N GLY A 115 10.72 8.48 -6.87
CA GLY A 115 9.58 8.18 -6.03
C GLY A 115 9.70 8.79 -4.63
N ARG A 116 8.57 8.85 -3.94
CA ARG A 116 8.46 9.27 -2.55
C ARG A 116 7.22 8.63 -1.91
N CYS A 117 7.32 8.32 -0.63
CA CYS A 117 6.18 7.96 0.21
C CYS A 117 6.34 8.66 1.57
N LEU A 118 5.27 9.29 2.07
CA LEU A 118 5.24 10.00 3.35
C LEU A 118 4.49 9.22 4.43
N THR A 119 4.03 8.02 4.10
CA THR A 119 3.27 7.15 4.99
C THR A 119 4.15 6.00 5.47
N LEU A 120 4.27 5.82 6.79
CA LEU A 120 4.88 4.64 7.39
C LEU A 120 3.98 3.43 7.10
N TYR A 121 4.37 2.59 6.17
CA TYR A 121 3.55 1.46 5.73
C TYR A 121 4.06 0.15 6.34
N CYS A 122 3.28 -0.42 7.24
CA CYS A 122 3.60 -1.63 7.99
C CYS A 122 2.44 -2.63 7.88
N PRO A 123 2.21 -3.19 6.67
CA PRO A 123 1.00 -3.95 6.38
C PRO A 123 0.97 -5.32 7.05
N ASP A 124 2.13 -5.95 7.24
CA ASP A 124 2.21 -7.32 7.76
C ASP A 124 3.18 -7.50 8.95
N ALA A 125 3.58 -6.42 9.60
CA ALA A 125 4.34 -6.48 10.85
C ALA A 125 3.47 -7.01 12.00
N PHE A 126 4.04 -7.92 12.83
CA PHE A 126 3.31 -8.61 13.91
C PHE A 126 3.34 -7.86 15.24
N GLY A 127 3.85 -6.65 15.24
CA GLY A 127 3.89 -5.74 16.36
C GLY A 127 4.66 -4.47 16.02
N HIS A 128 4.41 -3.40 16.76
CA HIS A 128 4.95 -2.08 16.46
C HIS A 128 5.68 -1.50 17.68
N PRO A 129 6.94 -1.07 17.55
CA PRO A 129 7.72 -0.54 18.66
C PRO A 129 7.20 0.85 19.06
N GLY A 130 7.17 1.11 20.37
CA GLY A 130 6.70 2.40 20.89
C GLY A 130 7.51 3.63 20.42
N ILE A 131 8.65 3.43 19.75
CA ILE A 131 9.46 4.48 19.10
C ILE A 131 8.96 4.81 17.67
N GLY A 132 8.07 4.00 17.11
CA GLY A 132 7.63 4.12 15.72
C GLY A 132 7.20 5.54 15.32
N PRO A 133 6.30 6.23 16.05
CA PRO A 133 5.91 7.60 15.73
C PRO A 133 7.06 8.60 15.77
N ASP A 134 7.99 8.45 16.72
CA ASP A 134 9.13 9.34 16.84
C ASP A 134 10.09 9.13 15.65
N LEU A 135 10.35 7.86 15.32
CA LEU A 135 11.14 7.50 14.14
C LEU A 135 10.50 8.03 12.85
N ALA A 136 9.21 7.84 12.68
CA ALA A 136 8.49 8.35 11.50
C ALA A 136 8.63 9.88 11.34
N ALA A 137 8.51 10.62 12.44
CA ALA A 137 8.66 12.08 12.43
C ALA A 137 10.07 12.53 12.01
N GLU A 138 11.12 11.87 12.49
CA GLU A 138 12.51 12.15 12.09
C GLU A 138 12.72 11.94 10.57
N PHE A 139 11.96 11.04 9.99
CA PHE A 139 11.94 10.82 8.54
C PHE A 139 10.89 11.66 7.79
N GLY A 140 10.17 12.57 8.47
CA GLY A 140 9.14 13.41 7.85
C GLY A 140 7.94 12.62 7.34
N LEU A 141 7.68 11.42 7.90
CA LEU A 141 6.50 10.64 7.62
C LEU A 141 5.33 11.20 8.46
N THR A 142 4.16 11.35 7.86
CA THR A 142 3.04 12.11 8.45
C THR A 142 1.88 11.24 8.91
N ALA A 143 1.83 9.99 8.44
CA ALA A 143 0.80 9.02 8.78
C ALA A 143 1.42 7.60 8.84
N ALA A 144 0.63 6.65 9.29
CA ALA A 144 0.98 5.23 9.23
C ALA A 144 -0.19 4.38 8.76
N VAL A 145 0.11 3.25 8.14
CA VAL A 145 -0.84 2.16 7.86
C VAL A 145 -0.34 0.92 8.60
N VAL A 146 -1.20 0.30 9.37
CA VAL A 146 -0.91 -0.93 10.10
C VAL A 146 -2.08 -1.91 9.98
N TRP A 147 -1.81 -3.19 10.11
CA TRP A 147 -2.82 -4.24 10.13
C TRP A 147 -2.78 -5.03 11.45
N ARG A 148 -1.80 -5.91 11.58
CA ARG A 148 -1.61 -6.80 12.75
C ARG A 148 -0.87 -6.07 13.88
N GLY A 149 -0.66 -6.74 14.99
CA GLY A 149 0.12 -6.23 16.12
C GLY A 149 -0.53 -5.08 16.90
N VAL A 150 -1.80 -4.81 16.63
CA VAL A 150 -2.57 -3.76 17.30
C VAL A 150 -3.46 -4.38 18.39
N GLY A 151 -3.28 -3.94 19.63
CA GLY A 151 -4.04 -4.46 20.77
C GLY A 151 -5.53 -4.08 20.70
N ALA A 152 -6.38 -4.85 21.38
CA ALA A 152 -7.83 -4.64 21.44
C ALA A 152 -8.23 -3.22 21.91
N ALA A 153 -7.38 -2.54 22.66
CA ALA A 153 -7.61 -1.17 23.11
C ALA A 153 -7.69 -0.14 21.97
N ALA A 154 -7.12 -0.42 20.78
CA ALA A 154 -7.27 0.44 19.62
C ALA A 154 -8.68 0.39 19.01
N GLY A 155 -9.50 -0.59 19.43
CA GLY A 155 -10.88 -0.78 18.99
C GLY A 155 -10.99 -1.28 17.55
N HIS A 156 -12.24 -1.35 17.06
CA HIS A 156 -12.53 -1.81 15.69
C HIS A 156 -12.59 -0.69 14.66
N ARG A 157 -12.18 0.53 15.00
CA ARG A 157 -12.23 1.68 14.11
C ARG A 157 -11.10 1.66 13.07
N ASP A 158 -11.35 2.29 11.94
CA ASP A 158 -10.39 2.39 10.83
C ASP A 158 -9.24 3.37 11.11
N ARG A 159 -9.33 4.20 12.15
CA ARG A 159 -8.29 5.18 12.50
C ARG A 159 -8.13 5.33 14.00
N PHE A 160 -6.88 5.51 14.40
CA PHE A 160 -6.52 5.88 15.76
C PHE A 160 -5.26 6.78 15.75
N ARG A 161 -4.95 7.35 16.91
CA ARG A 161 -3.72 8.11 17.12
C ARG A 161 -2.70 7.23 17.83
N TRP A 162 -1.54 7.06 17.21
CA TRP A 162 -0.41 6.36 17.80
C TRP A 162 0.59 7.39 18.32
N THR A 163 0.82 7.39 19.65
CA THR A 163 1.75 8.31 20.31
C THR A 163 3.00 7.57 20.71
N GLY A 164 4.15 8.06 20.27
CA GLY A 164 5.47 7.56 20.59
C GLY A 164 5.94 7.93 21.99
N ARG A 165 7.09 7.40 22.38
CA ARG A 165 7.72 7.68 23.68
C ARG A 165 8.16 9.14 23.80
N GLY A 166 8.60 9.78 22.72
CA GLY A 166 8.94 11.20 22.61
C GLY A 166 7.73 12.12 22.51
N LYS A 167 6.50 11.58 22.68
CA LYS A 167 5.22 12.29 22.57
C LYS A 167 4.85 12.74 21.16
N THR A 168 5.60 12.35 20.15
CA THR A 168 5.19 12.50 18.75
C THR A 168 3.97 11.63 18.47
N SER A 169 3.05 12.12 17.65
CA SER A 169 1.84 11.38 17.32
C SER A 169 1.64 11.27 15.80
N LEU A 170 1.27 10.08 15.35
CA LEU A 170 0.82 9.81 13.99
C LEU A 170 -0.67 9.49 13.96
N VAL A 171 -1.32 9.86 12.87
CA VAL A 171 -2.61 9.29 12.50
C VAL A 171 -2.35 7.95 11.84
N VAL A 172 -3.01 6.91 12.32
CA VAL A 172 -2.88 5.55 11.79
C VAL A 172 -4.16 5.16 11.06
N LEU A 173 -4.03 4.67 9.83
CA LEU A 173 -5.05 3.88 9.16
C LEU A 173 -4.86 2.42 9.59
N HIS A 174 -5.86 1.88 10.26
CA HIS A 174 -5.89 0.49 10.72
C HIS A 174 -6.69 -0.35 9.73
N LEU A 175 -6.02 -1.28 9.08
CA LEU A 175 -6.64 -2.16 8.10
C LEU A 175 -7.69 -3.06 8.79
N PRO A 176 -8.71 -3.50 8.04
CA PRO A 176 -9.74 -4.40 8.56
C PRO A 176 -9.20 -5.82 8.80
N PRO A 177 -10.01 -6.76 9.33
CA PRO A 177 -9.58 -8.13 9.56
C PRO A 177 -9.01 -8.84 8.33
N ALA A 178 -9.51 -8.54 7.13
CA ALA A 178 -8.96 -9.06 5.87
C ALA A 178 -7.67 -8.36 5.42
N GLY A 179 -7.18 -7.38 6.18
CA GLY A 179 -5.94 -6.68 5.91
C GLY A 179 -5.91 -5.94 4.59
N TYR A 180 -4.76 -5.98 3.94
CA TYR A 180 -4.52 -5.36 2.65
C TYR A 180 -5.17 -6.10 1.47
N GLU A 181 -5.72 -7.29 1.67
CA GLU A 181 -6.41 -8.06 0.63
C GLU A 181 -7.89 -7.74 0.48
N ILE A 182 -8.42 -6.83 1.32
CA ILE A 182 -9.86 -6.59 1.44
C ILE A 182 -10.55 -6.27 0.11
N GLY A 183 -9.86 -5.62 -0.82
CA GLY A 183 -10.42 -5.18 -2.10
C GLY A 183 -10.16 -6.12 -3.28
N ILE A 184 -9.46 -7.24 -3.08
CA ILE A 184 -9.07 -8.11 -4.20
C ILE A 184 -10.28 -8.64 -4.99
N GLY A 185 -11.36 -8.94 -4.32
CA GLY A 185 -12.60 -9.39 -4.95
C GLY A 185 -13.24 -8.39 -5.91
N LEU A 186 -12.82 -7.11 -5.90
CA LEU A 186 -13.29 -6.12 -6.89
C LEU A 186 -12.70 -6.36 -8.29
N VAL A 187 -11.62 -7.11 -8.38
CA VAL A 187 -10.89 -7.36 -9.64
C VAL A 187 -10.79 -8.84 -10.00
N ASP A 188 -10.97 -9.77 -9.06
CA ASP A 188 -10.85 -11.20 -9.31
C ASP A 188 -12.12 -11.78 -9.92
N ASP A 189 -13.29 -11.40 -9.41
CA ASP A 189 -14.57 -11.85 -9.95
C ASP A 189 -15.41 -10.71 -10.53
N PRO A 190 -15.47 -10.58 -11.87
CA PRO A 190 -16.25 -9.52 -12.51
C PRO A 190 -17.75 -9.75 -12.47
N ALA A 191 -18.20 -11.01 -12.33
CA ALA A 191 -19.61 -11.34 -12.38
C ALA A 191 -20.37 -10.81 -11.15
N ASP A 192 -19.65 -10.46 -10.09
CA ASP A 192 -20.23 -10.08 -8.79
C ASP A 192 -19.62 -8.80 -8.17
N LEU A 193 -19.21 -7.85 -9.00
CA LEU A 193 -18.67 -6.57 -8.53
C LEU A 193 -19.63 -5.84 -7.56
N ALA A 194 -20.93 -5.96 -7.78
CA ALA A 194 -21.94 -5.35 -6.91
C ALA A 194 -21.97 -5.98 -5.52
N THR A 195 -21.90 -7.31 -5.45
CA THR A 195 -21.83 -8.03 -4.18
C THR A 195 -20.51 -7.77 -3.45
N ALA A 196 -19.37 -7.79 -4.17
CA ALA A 196 -18.06 -7.46 -3.59
C ALA A 196 -18.07 -6.05 -3.00
N TRP A 197 -18.58 -5.05 -3.73
CA TRP A 197 -18.73 -3.69 -3.22
C TRP A 197 -19.71 -3.62 -2.03
N GLY A 198 -20.81 -4.34 -2.08
CA GLY A 198 -21.79 -4.39 -0.98
C GLY A 198 -21.19 -4.87 0.34
N ARG A 199 -20.33 -5.90 0.31
CA ARG A 199 -19.59 -6.41 1.47
C ARG A 199 -18.64 -5.35 2.05
N LEU A 200 -17.81 -4.75 1.19
CA LEU A 200 -16.89 -3.69 1.58
C LEU A 200 -17.63 -2.50 2.20
N ARG A 201 -18.73 -2.09 1.60
CA ARG A 201 -19.55 -0.99 2.09
C ARG A 201 -20.12 -1.26 3.48
N SER A 202 -20.51 -2.49 3.79
CA SER A 202 -20.97 -2.90 5.11
C SER A 202 -19.83 -2.84 6.13
N GLU A 203 -18.65 -3.34 5.80
CA GLU A 203 -17.45 -3.25 6.64
C GLU A 203 -17.11 -1.79 6.99
N PHE A 204 -17.12 -0.90 6.00
CA PHE A 204 -16.85 0.53 6.24
C PHE A 204 -17.96 1.21 7.03
N ALA A 205 -19.21 0.80 6.91
CA ALA A 205 -20.31 1.37 7.69
C ALA A 205 -20.11 1.16 9.20
N GLU A 206 -19.47 0.08 9.58
CA GLU A 206 -19.19 -0.26 10.98
C GLU A 206 -17.90 0.39 11.50
N ARG A 207 -16.88 0.50 10.66
CA ARG A 207 -15.52 0.89 11.08
C ARG A 207 -15.16 2.35 10.80
N ALA A 208 -15.68 2.93 9.71
CA ALA A 208 -15.23 4.23 9.22
C ALA A 208 -15.54 5.37 10.16
N THR A 209 -14.50 6.08 10.58
CA THR A 209 -14.58 7.27 11.44
C THR A 209 -14.86 8.55 10.67
N THR A 210 -14.65 8.54 9.35
CA THR A 210 -14.91 9.66 8.43
C THR A 210 -15.73 9.18 7.23
N ASP A 211 -15.97 10.06 6.27
CA ASP A 211 -16.55 9.73 4.96
C ASP A 211 -15.51 9.33 3.91
N HIS A 212 -14.22 9.40 4.24
CA HIS A 212 -13.13 8.88 3.42
C HIS A 212 -12.75 7.47 3.87
N VAL A 213 -12.69 6.53 2.95
CA VAL A 213 -12.27 5.13 3.20
C VAL A 213 -11.23 4.70 2.18
N ALA A 214 -10.29 3.86 2.59
CA ALA A 214 -9.27 3.27 1.72
C ALA A 214 -9.57 1.80 1.47
N VAL A 215 -9.56 1.40 0.20
CA VAL A 215 -9.74 0.01 -0.25
C VAL A 215 -8.45 -0.44 -0.91
N PHE A 216 -7.73 -1.30 -0.24
CA PHE A 216 -6.52 -1.93 -0.77
C PHE A 216 -6.91 -3.03 -1.76
N ILE A 217 -6.35 -2.99 -2.98
CA ILE A 217 -6.66 -3.93 -4.07
C ILE A 217 -5.37 -4.60 -4.50
N GLY A 218 -5.12 -5.74 -3.94
CA GLY A 218 -3.92 -6.56 -4.13
C GLY A 218 -3.89 -7.68 -3.13
N ALA A 219 -2.88 -8.53 -3.22
CA ALA A 219 -2.63 -9.66 -2.33
C ALA A 219 -1.15 -10.04 -2.39
N ASP A 220 -0.77 -11.09 -1.65
CA ASP A 220 0.60 -11.63 -1.63
C ASP A 220 1.04 -12.08 -3.01
N HIS A 221 2.13 -11.49 -3.51
CA HIS A 221 2.75 -11.81 -4.81
C HIS A 221 1.75 -11.79 -5.98
N HIS A 222 0.69 -11.00 -5.85
CA HIS A 222 -0.38 -10.93 -6.82
C HIS A 222 -0.02 -10.03 -8.00
N GLU A 223 -0.21 -10.54 -9.22
CA GLU A 223 -0.11 -9.74 -10.43
C GLU A 223 -1.34 -8.83 -10.57
N PRO A 224 -1.16 -7.56 -10.91
CA PRO A 224 -2.28 -6.66 -11.05
C PRO A 224 -3.19 -7.06 -12.23
N SER A 225 -4.50 -6.98 -12.01
CA SER A 225 -5.51 -7.32 -12.99
C SER A 225 -5.77 -6.18 -13.97
N ASP A 226 -5.99 -6.48 -15.26
CA ASP A 226 -6.50 -5.54 -16.27
C ASP A 226 -7.84 -4.92 -15.88
N ARG A 227 -8.57 -5.55 -14.96
CA ARG A 227 -9.85 -5.05 -14.42
C ARG A 227 -9.71 -3.84 -13.51
N LEU A 228 -8.50 -3.43 -13.16
CA LEU A 228 -8.25 -2.14 -12.54
C LEU A 228 -8.66 -0.99 -13.49
N ILE A 229 -8.42 -1.13 -14.80
CA ILE A 229 -8.75 -0.10 -15.78
C ILE A 229 -10.25 0.22 -15.73
N GLY A 230 -10.60 1.48 -15.49
CA GLY A 230 -11.98 1.95 -15.41
C GLY A 230 -12.77 1.42 -14.18
N LEU A 231 -12.11 0.83 -13.17
CA LEU A 231 -12.78 0.34 -11.97
C LEU A 231 -13.56 1.45 -11.22
N PRO A 232 -13.04 2.69 -11.06
CA PRO A 232 -13.80 3.76 -10.42
C PRO A 232 -15.15 4.02 -11.08
N ASP A 233 -15.21 4.05 -12.41
CA ASP A 233 -16.45 4.30 -13.15
C ASP A 233 -17.45 3.14 -13.01
N ARG A 234 -16.96 1.91 -13.05
CA ARG A 234 -17.81 0.73 -12.82
C ARG A 234 -18.41 0.72 -11.41
N LEU A 235 -17.65 1.10 -10.41
CA LEU A 235 -18.14 1.21 -9.03
C LEU A 235 -19.12 2.38 -8.88
N ALA A 236 -18.87 3.51 -9.54
CA ALA A 236 -19.80 4.65 -9.54
C ALA A 236 -21.15 4.32 -10.21
N ALA A 237 -21.15 3.45 -11.22
CA ALA A 237 -22.39 2.96 -11.82
C ALA A 237 -23.21 2.09 -10.85
N ILE A 238 -22.53 1.37 -9.91
CA ILE A 238 -23.20 0.53 -8.90
C ILE A 238 -23.66 1.37 -7.70
N ASP A 239 -22.88 2.34 -7.27
CA ASP A 239 -23.15 3.19 -6.12
C ASP A 239 -22.97 4.69 -6.46
N ALA A 240 -23.97 5.27 -7.10
CA ALA A 240 -23.97 6.67 -7.51
C ALA A 240 -23.92 7.69 -6.34
N ARG A 241 -24.06 7.24 -5.08
CA ARG A 241 -23.96 8.11 -3.90
C ARG A 241 -22.52 8.29 -3.43
N SER A 242 -21.64 7.36 -3.74
CA SER A 242 -20.23 7.41 -3.38
C SER A 242 -19.38 7.90 -4.55
N SER A 243 -18.22 8.47 -4.26
CA SER A 243 -17.21 8.84 -5.25
C SER A 243 -16.04 7.86 -5.14
N PHE A 244 -15.49 7.47 -6.28
CA PHE A 244 -14.40 6.49 -6.37
C PHE A 244 -13.23 7.08 -7.13
N ARG A 245 -12.02 6.89 -6.63
CA ARG A 245 -10.81 7.28 -7.34
C ARG A 245 -9.63 6.40 -6.96
N PHE A 246 -8.70 6.23 -7.87
CA PHE A 246 -7.39 5.71 -7.49
C PHE A 246 -6.63 6.76 -6.68
N SER A 247 -5.93 6.31 -5.67
CA SER A 247 -5.16 7.16 -4.77
C SER A 247 -3.86 6.47 -4.36
N THR A 248 -2.91 7.27 -3.90
CA THR A 248 -1.76 6.80 -3.15
C THR A 248 -2.05 6.88 -1.65
N LEU A 249 -1.12 6.41 -0.81
CA LEU A 249 -1.24 6.53 0.64
C LEU A 249 -1.00 7.96 1.14
N ASP A 250 -0.39 8.81 0.34
CA ASP A 250 -0.07 10.20 0.70
C ASP A 250 -1.24 11.16 0.40
N GLU A 251 -2.26 10.71 -0.35
CA GLU A 251 -3.50 11.44 -0.66
C GLU A 251 -4.61 11.18 0.37
#